data_70ff45ed84bb46f923182f873fd59a16
#
_entry.id   70ff45ed84bb46f923182f873fd59a16
#
_cell.length_a   1.000
_cell.length_b   1.000
_cell.length_c   1.000
_cell.angle_alpha   90.00
_cell.angle_beta   90.00
_cell.angle_gamma   90.00
#
_symmetry.space_group_name_H-M   'P 1'
#
loop_
_entity.id
_entity.type
_entity.pdbx_description
1 polymer ?
#
loop_
_entity_poly.entity_id
_entity_poly.type
_entity_poly.pdbx_seq_one_letter_code
_entity_poly.pdbx_strand_id
1 'polypeptide(L)'
;MACLSDEMLGTIMPIVVYWAYSCFYLLLGSFDDYRLHSRKEEDVKNLVSKKTVVRGVLFQQIVQAVVSILLFTVTGNAKGATDSQYSPLVLVRQFLIAMFVLDTWQYFMHRYMHHNKFLYRHVHSQHHRLVVPYAFGALYNHPLEGLLLDTIGGALSFLLSGMSPRASIFFFSFATIKTVDDHCGLWLPGNLFHVLFKNNTAYHDVHHQLYGSKYNFSQPFFVMWDRILGTYLPYSLERRVGGGFEARPTKDHKSF
;
A
#
# COMPACT_ATOMS: atom_id res chain seq x y z
N MET A 1 17.11 -12.56 -28.20
CA MET A 1 16.03 -12.06 -27.32
C MET A 1 16.49 -10.70 -26.79
N ALA A 2 15.74 -9.63 -27.04
CA ALA A 2 16.04 -8.34 -26.41
C ALA A 2 15.84 -8.48 -24.90
N CYS A 3 16.89 -8.25 -24.12
CA CYS A 3 16.79 -8.24 -22.66
C CYS A 3 16.06 -6.97 -22.26
N LEU A 4 15.03 -7.06 -21.40
CA LEU A 4 14.34 -5.90 -20.88
C LEU A 4 15.34 -5.06 -20.06
N SER A 5 15.27 -3.73 -20.17
CA SER A 5 16.09 -2.85 -19.35
C SER A 5 15.65 -2.89 -17.89
N ASP A 6 16.53 -2.50 -16.96
CA ASP A 6 16.23 -2.46 -15.53
C ASP A 6 15.06 -1.48 -15.22
N GLU A 7 14.93 -0.40 -15.99
CA GLU A 7 13.82 0.56 -15.87
C GLU A 7 12.48 -0.08 -16.28
N MET A 8 12.47 -0.84 -17.37
CA MET A 8 11.28 -1.59 -17.77
C MET A 8 10.92 -2.67 -16.74
N LEU A 9 11.91 -3.37 -16.22
CA LEU A 9 11.71 -4.34 -15.14
C LEU A 9 11.19 -3.65 -13.87
N GLY A 10 11.71 -2.48 -13.51
CA GLY A 10 11.24 -1.67 -12.39
C GLY A 10 9.77 -1.24 -12.50
N THR A 11 9.27 -1.13 -13.72
CA THR A 11 7.85 -0.84 -13.98
C THR A 11 6.98 -2.11 -13.98
N ILE A 12 7.45 -3.19 -14.62
CA ILE A 12 6.65 -4.41 -14.85
C ILE A 12 6.62 -5.32 -13.62
N MET A 13 7.77 -5.51 -12.94
CA MET A 13 7.88 -6.46 -11.83
C MET A 13 6.94 -6.17 -10.65
N PRO A 14 6.76 -4.92 -10.20
CA PRO A 14 5.77 -4.62 -9.16
C PRO A 14 4.34 -5.03 -9.57
N ILE A 15 3.97 -4.89 -10.86
CA ILE A 15 2.66 -5.31 -11.37
C ILE A 15 2.51 -6.83 -11.31
N VAL A 16 3.53 -7.57 -11.76
CA VAL A 16 3.54 -9.04 -11.69
C VAL A 16 3.45 -9.51 -10.24
N VAL A 17 4.26 -8.93 -9.37
CA VAL A 17 4.27 -9.22 -7.93
C VAL A 17 2.92 -8.91 -7.28
N TYR A 18 2.29 -7.79 -7.64
CA TYR A 18 0.96 -7.43 -7.14
C TYR A 18 -0.06 -8.55 -7.38
N TRP A 19 -0.18 -9.01 -8.62
CA TRP A 19 -1.16 -10.04 -8.96
C TRP A 19 -0.78 -11.41 -8.40
N ALA A 20 0.49 -11.80 -8.44
CA ALA A 20 0.95 -13.06 -7.88
C ALA A 20 0.68 -13.13 -6.36
N TYR A 21 1.00 -12.06 -5.63
CA TYR A 21 0.80 -12.00 -4.18
C TYR A 21 -0.68 -11.84 -3.81
N SER A 22 -1.46 -11.10 -4.60
CA SER A 22 -2.92 -11.04 -4.44
C SER A 22 -3.58 -12.40 -4.67
N CYS A 23 -3.15 -13.17 -5.69
CA CYS A 23 -3.64 -14.53 -5.92
C CYS A 23 -3.29 -15.47 -4.75
N PHE A 24 -2.10 -15.34 -4.17
CA PHE A 24 -1.73 -16.08 -2.97
C PHE A 24 -2.72 -15.81 -1.81
N TYR A 25 -3.07 -14.55 -1.56
CA TYR A 25 -4.07 -14.21 -0.55
C TYR A 25 -5.50 -14.65 -0.90
N LEU A 26 -5.85 -14.78 -2.18
CA LEU A 26 -7.13 -15.39 -2.56
C LEU A 26 -7.23 -16.85 -2.11
N LEU A 27 -6.13 -17.61 -2.24
CA LEU A 27 -6.06 -19.00 -1.76
C LEU A 27 -6.16 -19.06 -0.23
N LEU A 28 -5.43 -18.19 0.48
CA LEU A 28 -5.49 -18.10 1.94
C LEU A 28 -6.83 -17.54 2.44
N GLY A 29 -7.57 -16.81 1.63
CA GLY A 29 -8.88 -16.26 1.97
C GLY A 29 -9.96 -17.31 2.27
N SER A 30 -9.69 -18.62 2.04
CA SER A 30 -10.52 -19.73 2.47
C SER A 30 -10.47 -20.00 3.99
N PHE A 31 -9.45 -19.50 4.69
CA PHE A 31 -9.28 -19.66 6.12
C PHE A 31 -10.08 -18.61 6.91
N ASP A 32 -11.37 -18.85 7.10
CA ASP A 32 -12.30 -17.90 7.73
C ASP A 32 -11.93 -17.55 9.18
N ASP A 33 -11.22 -18.44 9.89
CA ASP A 33 -10.72 -18.21 11.27
C ASP A 33 -9.66 -17.13 11.40
N TYR A 34 -9.10 -16.65 10.30
CA TYR A 34 -8.08 -15.60 10.28
C TYR A 34 -8.57 -14.29 9.68
N ARG A 35 -9.82 -14.21 9.24
CA ARG A 35 -10.37 -13.01 8.61
C ARG A 35 -10.71 -11.93 9.64
N LEU A 36 -10.40 -10.66 9.30
CA LEU A 36 -10.82 -9.49 10.09
C LEU A 36 -12.33 -9.21 9.95
N HIS A 37 -12.92 -9.59 8.82
CA HIS A 37 -14.35 -9.52 8.56
C HIS A 37 -14.86 -10.83 7.99
N SER A 38 -16.12 -11.16 8.27
CA SER A 38 -16.75 -12.32 7.65
C SER A 38 -16.98 -12.07 6.14
N ARG A 39 -17.13 -13.15 5.36
CA ARG A 39 -17.48 -13.04 3.92
C ARG A 39 -18.78 -12.30 3.72
N LYS A 40 -19.76 -12.54 4.60
CA LYS A 40 -21.06 -11.85 4.58
C LYS A 40 -20.90 -10.35 4.77
N GLU A 41 -20.03 -9.93 5.70
CA GLU A 41 -19.73 -8.51 5.89
C GLU A 41 -19.03 -7.90 4.69
N GLU A 42 -18.07 -8.62 4.08
CA GLU A 42 -17.41 -8.19 2.85
C GLU A 42 -18.42 -7.95 1.72
N ASP A 43 -19.35 -8.87 1.51
CA ASP A 43 -20.37 -8.78 0.45
C ASP A 43 -21.39 -7.67 0.71
N VAL A 44 -21.73 -7.38 1.98
CA VAL A 44 -22.74 -6.36 2.34
C VAL A 44 -22.15 -4.97 2.47
N LYS A 45 -20.94 -4.84 3.03
CA LYS A 45 -20.34 -3.52 3.33
C LYS A 45 -19.61 -2.90 2.14
N ASN A 46 -19.03 -3.71 1.23
CA ASN A 46 -18.32 -3.19 0.08
C ASN A 46 -19.27 -2.63 -0.96
N LEU A 47 -19.04 -1.37 -1.35
CA LEU A 47 -19.91 -0.58 -2.24
C LEU A 47 -19.58 -0.77 -3.72
N VAL A 48 -18.75 -1.78 -4.04
CA VAL A 48 -18.26 -2.03 -5.40
C VAL A 48 -18.03 -3.52 -5.64
N SER A 49 -18.36 -4.00 -6.85
CA SER A 49 -18.17 -5.40 -7.21
C SER A 49 -16.68 -5.73 -7.42
N LYS A 50 -16.27 -6.96 -7.10
CA LYS A 50 -14.90 -7.47 -7.34
C LYS A 50 -14.45 -7.30 -8.80
N LYS A 51 -15.37 -7.50 -9.76
CA LYS A 51 -15.11 -7.30 -11.19
C LYS A 51 -14.77 -5.83 -11.51
N THR A 52 -15.46 -4.89 -10.91
CA THR A 52 -15.18 -3.45 -11.07
C THR A 52 -13.83 -3.09 -10.45
N VAL A 53 -13.51 -3.66 -9.28
CA VAL A 53 -12.22 -3.46 -8.63
C VAL A 53 -11.07 -3.95 -9.50
N VAL A 54 -11.13 -5.19 -10.01
CA VAL A 54 -10.09 -5.72 -10.91
C VAL A 54 -9.89 -4.83 -12.13
N ARG A 55 -10.98 -4.37 -12.77
CA ARG A 55 -10.87 -3.46 -13.93
C ARG A 55 -10.25 -2.12 -13.54
N GLY A 56 -10.64 -1.55 -12.40
CA GLY A 56 -10.08 -0.31 -11.88
C GLY A 56 -8.60 -0.41 -11.59
N VAL A 57 -8.17 -1.50 -10.94
CA VAL A 57 -6.75 -1.76 -10.67
C VAL A 57 -5.94 -1.91 -11.95
N LEU A 58 -6.43 -2.70 -12.92
CA LEU A 58 -5.74 -2.85 -14.21
C LEU A 58 -5.61 -1.51 -14.94
N PHE A 59 -6.66 -0.70 -14.95
CA PHE A 59 -6.61 0.62 -15.54
C PHE A 59 -5.60 1.52 -14.85
N GLN A 60 -5.62 1.54 -13.51
CA GLN A 60 -4.67 2.29 -12.69
C GLN A 60 -3.22 1.89 -13.01
N GLN A 61 -2.93 0.58 -13.05
CA GLN A 61 -1.60 0.06 -13.35
C GLN A 61 -1.14 0.41 -14.77
N ILE A 62 -2.03 0.40 -15.76
CA ILE A 62 -1.71 0.84 -17.12
C ILE A 62 -1.31 2.33 -17.12
N VAL A 63 -2.08 3.19 -16.45
CA VAL A 63 -1.77 4.63 -16.35
C VAL A 63 -0.41 4.85 -15.68
N GLN A 64 -0.15 4.17 -14.56
CA GLN A 64 1.13 4.26 -13.85
C GLN A 64 2.30 3.76 -14.70
N ALA A 65 2.15 2.64 -15.40
CA ALA A 65 3.18 2.10 -16.27
C ALA A 65 3.52 3.05 -17.43
N VAL A 66 2.51 3.62 -18.08
CA VAL A 66 2.71 4.60 -19.16
C VAL A 66 3.46 5.83 -18.64
N VAL A 67 3.04 6.38 -17.50
CA VAL A 67 3.71 7.56 -16.92
C VAL A 67 5.14 7.23 -16.50
N SER A 68 5.39 6.07 -15.90
CA SER A 68 6.73 5.62 -15.50
C SER A 68 7.66 5.48 -16.72
N ILE A 69 7.19 4.85 -17.79
CA ILE A 69 7.97 4.71 -19.03
C ILE A 69 8.27 6.09 -19.65
N LEU A 70 7.29 6.99 -19.68
CA LEU A 70 7.52 8.35 -20.18
C LEU A 70 8.54 9.10 -19.34
N LEU A 71 8.48 9.01 -18.02
CA LEU A 71 9.45 9.61 -17.12
C LEU A 71 10.87 9.08 -17.39
N PHE A 72 11.05 7.77 -17.54
CA PHE A 72 12.35 7.19 -17.86
C PHE A 72 12.86 7.64 -19.24
N THR A 73 12.00 7.77 -20.24
CA THR A 73 12.42 8.22 -21.58
C THR A 73 12.84 9.69 -21.60
N VAL A 74 12.19 10.55 -20.82
CA VAL A 74 12.48 11.99 -20.74
C VAL A 74 13.71 12.28 -19.86
N THR A 75 13.87 11.57 -18.75
CA THR A 75 14.99 11.76 -17.82
C THR A 75 16.31 11.17 -18.34
N GLY A 76 16.25 10.38 -19.40
CA GLY A 76 17.42 9.71 -19.99
C GLY A 76 17.91 8.53 -19.14
N ASN A 77 18.76 7.70 -19.75
CA ASN A 77 19.34 6.55 -19.07
C ASN A 77 20.23 7.05 -17.93
N ALA A 78 19.86 6.74 -16.70
CA ALA A 78 20.74 6.93 -15.56
C ALA A 78 22.07 6.21 -15.88
N LYS A 79 23.19 6.91 -15.68
CA LYS A 79 24.53 6.32 -15.85
C LYS A 79 24.58 5.01 -15.09
N GLY A 80 25.06 3.95 -15.74
CA GLY A 80 25.13 2.62 -15.13
C GLY A 80 25.67 2.67 -13.69
N ALA A 81 25.07 1.88 -12.82
CA ALA A 81 25.47 1.80 -11.42
C ALA A 81 26.94 1.43 -11.31
N THR A 82 27.68 2.13 -10.47
CA THR A 82 29.06 1.76 -10.12
C THR A 82 29.03 0.55 -9.18
N ASP A 83 30.10 -0.26 -9.15
CA ASP A 83 30.19 -1.43 -8.25
C ASP A 83 29.94 -1.07 -6.77
N SER A 84 30.26 0.15 -6.36
CA SER A 84 29.98 0.65 -5.01
C SER A 84 28.49 0.75 -4.67
N GLN A 85 27.61 0.86 -5.68
CA GLN A 85 26.15 0.91 -5.47
C GLN A 85 25.52 -0.45 -5.14
N TYR A 86 26.28 -1.53 -5.29
CA TYR A 86 25.83 -2.88 -4.93
C TYR A 86 26.33 -3.35 -3.55
N SER A 87 27.12 -2.53 -2.84
CA SER A 87 27.50 -2.85 -1.47
C SER A 87 26.25 -3.03 -0.58
N PRO A 88 26.16 -4.10 0.23
CA PRO A 88 25.02 -4.35 1.11
C PRO A 88 24.67 -3.16 2.01
N LEU A 89 25.66 -2.47 2.55
CA LEU A 89 25.45 -1.28 3.40
C LEU A 89 24.81 -0.12 2.61
N VAL A 90 25.26 0.07 1.36
CA VAL A 90 24.67 1.09 0.48
C VAL A 90 23.23 0.75 0.15
N LEU A 91 22.94 -0.50 -0.20
CA LEU A 91 21.57 -0.96 -0.48
C LEU A 91 20.65 -0.79 0.74
N VAL A 92 21.09 -1.20 1.92
CA VAL A 92 20.31 -1.01 3.16
C VAL A 92 20.02 0.47 3.40
N ARG A 93 21.01 1.34 3.29
CA ARG A 93 20.83 2.79 3.43
C ARG A 93 19.82 3.33 2.40
N GLN A 94 19.96 2.94 1.14
CA GLN A 94 19.06 3.39 0.06
C GLN A 94 17.62 2.93 0.32
N PHE A 95 17.41 1.70 0.76
CA PHE A 95 16.10 1.18 1.11
C PHE A 95 15.48 1.93 2.29
N LEU A 96 16.24 2.17 3.37
CA LEU A 96 15.75 2.92 4.53
C LEU A 96 15.35 4.36 4.17
N ILE A 97 16.16 5.06 3.35
CA ILE A 97 15.83 6.40 2.86
C ILE A 97 14.57 6.33 2.00
N ALA A 98 14.48 5.38 1.08
CA ALA A 98 13.32 5.24 0.19
C ALA A 98 12.04 4.93 0.97
N MET A 99 12.08 4.04 1.97
CA MET A 99 10.95 3.75 2.85
C MET A 99 10.49 5.02 3.58
N PHE A 100 11.43 5.77 4.16
CA PHE A 100 11.13 7.00 4.89
C PHE A 100 10.51 8.07 4.00
N VAL A 101 11.06 8.27 2.78
CA VAL A 101 10.56 9.25 1.81
C VAL A 101 9.16 8.86 1.33
N LEU A 102 8.96 7.59 0.98
CA LEU A 102 7.66 7.09 0.51
C LEU A 102 6.59 7.25 1.57
N ASP A 103 6.84 6.80 2.80
CA ASP A 103 5.91 6.94 3.91
C ASP A 103 5.58 8.40 4.23
N THR A 104 6.60 9.27 4.21
CA THR A 104 6.40 10.69 4.46
C THR A 104 5.48 11.30 3.40
N TRP A 105 5.79 11.05 2.11
CA TRP A 105 4.97 11.55 1.02
C TRP A 105 3.54 11.02 1.10
N GLN A 106 3.38 9.70 1.22
CA GLN A 106 2.07 9.06 1.24
C GLN A 106 1.25 9.50 2.44
N TYR A 107 1.84 9.62 3.64
CA TYR A 107 1.14 10.13 4.82
C TYR A 107 0.53 11.52 4.58
N PHE A 108 1.34 12.49 4.14
CA PHE A 108 0.87 13.86 3.98
C PHE A 108 -0.16 13.99 2.87
N MET A 109 0.05 13.32 1.75
CA MET A 109 -0.90 13.34 0.62
C MET A 109 -2.20 12.62 0.96
N HIS A 110 -2.14 11.46 1.61
CA HIS A 110 -3.30 10.69 2.03
C HIS A 110 -4.14 11.47 3.06
N ARG A 111 -3.48 12.01 4.09
CA ARG A 111 -4.13 12.89 5.07
C ARG A 111 -4.76 14.11 4.40
N TYR A 112 -4.07 14.75 3.46
CA TYR A 112 -4.60 15.89 2.71
C TYR A 112 -5.86 15.52 1.92
N MET A 113 -5.89 14.37 1.25
CA MET A 113 -7.07 13.89 0.54
C MET A 113 -8.26 13.66 1.49
N HIS A 114 -8.04 13.20 2.72
CA HIS A 114 -9.10 13.06 3.72
C HIS A 114 -9.61 14.39 4.27
N HIS A 115 -8.75 15.40 4.41
CA HIS A 115 -9.14 16.72 4.91
C HIS A 115 -9.80 17.60 3.85
N ASN A 116 -9.40 17.45 2.60
CA ASN A 116 -9.98 18.21 1.48
C ASN A 116 -11.27 17.53 0.98
N LYS A 117 -12.43 18.15 1.25
CA LYS A 117 -13.75 17.60 0.90
C LYS A 117 -13.91 17.29 -0.60
N PHE A 118 -13.28 18.09 -1.47
CA PHE A 118 -13.35 17.89 -2.92
C PHE A 118 -12.53 16.67 -3.31
N LEU A 119 -11.27 16.57 -2.87
CA LEU A 119 -10.40 15.43 -3.16
C LEU A 119 -10.95 14.13 -2.56
N TYR A 120 -11.45 14.19 -1.33
CA TYR A 120 -12.09 13.01 -0.74
C TYR A 120 -13.25 12.53 -1.62
N ARG A 121 -14.20 13.41 -1.90
CA ARG A 121 -15.44 13.05 -2.63
C ARG A 121 -15.17 12.55 -4.03
N HIS A 122 -14.26 13.16 -4.78
CA HIS A 122 -14.10 12.90 -6.22
C HIS A 122 -12.93 11.97 -6.56
N VAL A 123 -11.98 11.80 -5.64
CA VAL A 123 -10.76 11.02 -5.86
C VAL A 123 -10.67 9.87 -4.85
N HIS A 124 -10.44 10.16 -3.60
CA HIS A 124 -10.07 9.20 -2.58
C HIS A 124 -11.22 8.29 -2.11
N SER A 125 -12.47 8.77 -2.17
CA SER A 125 -13.64 7.95 -1.83
C SER A 125 -13.79 6.69 -2.69
N GLN A 126 -13.16 6.62 -3.87
CA GLN A 126 -13.14 5.41 -4.68
C GLN A 126 -12.48 4.26 -3.93
N HIS A 127 -11.33 4.52 -3.28
CA HIS A 127 -10.61 3.55 -2.46
C HIS A 127 -11.46 3.09 -1.27
N HIS A 128 -12.09 4.00 -0.57
CA HIS A 128 -12.96 3.73 0.58
C HIS A 128 -14.30 3.06 0.24
N ARG A 129 -14.62 2.79 -1.03
CA ARG A 129 -15.72 1.87 -1.39
C ARG A 129 -15.45 0.43 -0.94
N LEU A 130 -14.19 0.10 -0.68
CA LEU A 130 -13.77 -1.14 -0.04
C LEU A 130 -13.75 -0.95 1.47
N VAL A 131 -14.92 -0.93 2.11
CA VAL A 131 -15.06 -0.84 3.57
C VAL A 131 -14.42 -2.04 4.26
N VAL A 132 -14.46 -3.19 3.61
CA VAL A 132 -13.74 -4.40 4.00
C VAL A 132 -12.64 -4.64 2.96
N PRO A 133 -11.40 -4.27 3.28
CA PRO A 133 -10.27 -4.45 2.37
C PRO A 133 -10.00 -5.92 2.05
N TYR A 134 -9.46 -6.16 0.87
CA TYR A 134 -8.92 -7.45 0.44
C TYR A 134 -7.74 -7.23 -0.52
N ALA A 135 -6.84 -8.20 -0.59
CA ALA A 135 -5.53 -8.10 -1.23
C ALA A 135 -5.54 -7.46 -2.63
N PHE A 136 -6.35 -7.96 -3.56
CA PHE A 136 -6.40 -7.40 -4.93
C PHE A 136 -7.21 -6.09 -5.05
N GLY A 137 -7.68 -5.53 -3.94
CA GLY A 137 -8.26 -4.20 -3.84
C GLY A 137 -7.26 -3.11 -3.45
N ALA A 138 -6.03 -3.49 -3.08
CA ALA A 138 -5.03 -2.60 -2.51
C ALA A 138 -4.70 -1.37 -3.40
N LEU A 139 -4.74 -1.52 -4.72
CA LEU A 139 -4.54 -0.43 -5.70
C LEU A 139 -5.84 0.00 -6.39
N TYR A 140 -7.00 -0.25 -5.78
CA TYR A 140 -8.27 0.24 -6.29
C TYR A 140 -8.45 1.72 -5.96
N ASN A 141 -7.66 2.54 -6.63
CA ASN A 141 -7.59 3.98 -6.46
C ASN A 141 -8.13 4.70 -7.70
N HIS A 142 -8.52 5.96 -7.53
CA HIS A 142 -8.71 6.84 -8.67
C HIS A 142 -7.36 7.07 -9.38
N PRO A 143 -7.27 7.12 -10.73
CA PRO A 143 -5.99 7.28 -11.43
C PRO A 143 -5.17 8.48 -10.96
N LEU A 144 -5.81 9.60 -10.65
CA LEU A 144 -5.14 10.78 -10.09
C LEU A 144 -4.52 10.48 -8.71
N GLU A 145 -5.21 9.70 -7.87
CA GLU A 145 -4.68 9.30 -6.58
C GLU A 145 -3.43 8.42 -6.73
N GLY A 146 -3.50 7.39 -7.56
CA GLY A 146 -2.35 6.54 -7.81
C GLY A 146 -1.16 7.27 -8.44
N LEU A 147 -1.39 8.28 -9.28
CA LEU A 147 -0.32 9.14 -9.77
C LEU A 147 0.28 9.99 -8.64
N LEU A 148 -0.55 10.58 -7.80
CA LEU A 148 -0.09 11.44 -6.70
C LEU A 148 0.57 10.63 -5.58
N LEU A 149 -0.04 9.56 -5.10
CA LEU A 149 0.49 8.77 -3.98
C LEU A 149 1.65 7.87 -4.42
N ASP A 150 1.43 7.05 -5.44
CA ASP A 150 2.36 5.97 -5.78
C ASP A 150 3.42 6.43 -6.78
N THR A 151 3.03 7.07 -7.89
CA THR A 151 3.99 7.41 -8.95
C THR A 151 4.90 8.55 -8.50
N ILE A 152 4.37 9.65 -7.98
CA ILE A 152 5.20 10.77 -7.48
C ILE A 152 5.97 10.33 -6.23
N GLY A 153 5.33 9.66 -5.28
CA GLY A 153 5.99 9.13 -4.09
C GLY A 153 7.12 8.17 -4.43
N GLY A 154 6.89 7.27 -5.38
CA GLY A 154 7.90 6.35 -5.89
C GLY A 154 9.07 7.08 -6.58
N ALA A 155 8.78 8.06 -7.43
CA ALA A 155 9.82 8.87 -8.09
C ALA A 155 10.68 9.63 -7.08
N LEU A 156 10.06 10.26 -6.07
CA LEU A 156 10.79 10.93 -4.98
C LEU A 156 11.64 9.94 -4.19
N SER A 157 11.11 8.76 -3.87
CA SER A 157 11.86 7.71 -3.15
C SER A 157 13.06 7.22 -3.94
N PHE A 158 12.89 7.00 -5.24
CA PHE A 158 13.96 6.61 -6.15
C PHE A 158 15.06 7.67 -6.22
N LEU A 159 14.68 8.93 -6.47
CA LEU A 159 15.64 10.04 -6.64
C LEU A 159 16.39 10.36 -5.35
N LEU A 160 15.69 10.49 -4.22
CA LEU A 160 16.29 10.92 -2.96
C LEU A 160 17.12 9.82 -2.29
N SER A 161 16.79 8.53 -2.51
CA SER A 161 17.60 7.43 -2.01
C SER A 161 18.88 7.22 -2.84
N GLY A 162 18.91 7.70 -4.08
CA GLY A 162 20.00 7.49 -5.01
C GLY A 162 20.16 6.02 -5.43
N MET A 163 19.06 5.24 -5.36
CA MET A 163 19.12 3.82 -5.77
C MET A 163 19.26 3.69 -7.29
N SER A 164 19.90 2.59 -7.70
CA SER A 164 19.98 2.23 -9.12
C SER A 164 18.63 1.71 -9.64
N PRO A 165 18.37 1.75 -10.96
CA PRO A 165 17.19 1.12 -11.55
C PRO A 165 17.04 -0.35 -11.14
N ARG A 166 18.14 -1.10 -11.06
CA ARG A 166 18.13 -2.50 -10.59
C ARG A 166 17.70 -2.63 -9.12
N ALA A 167 18.20 -1.78 -8.21
CA ALA A 167 17.78 -1.77 -6.81
C ALA A 167 16.30 -1.39 -6.66
N SER A 168 15.80 -0.50 -7.52
CA SER A 168 14.40 -0.07 -7.50
C SER A 168 13.41 -1.20 -7.84
N ILE A 169 13.81 -2.19 -8.66
CA ILE A 169 12.99 -3.37 -8.94
C ILE A 169 12.62 -4.07 -7.62
N PHE A 170 13.62 -4.30 -6.77
CA PHE A 170 13.41 -4.97 -5.47
C PHE A 170 12.65 -4.08 -4.50
N PHE A 171 12.99 -2.80 -4.43
CA PHE A 171 12.31 -1.87 -3.53
C PHE A 171 10.82 -1.73 -3.84
N PHE A 172 10.45 -1.47 -5.08
CA PHE A 172 9.05 -1.31 -5.46
C PHE A 172 8.27 -2.63 -5.41
N SER A 173 8.92 -3.76 -5.71
CA SER A 173 8.31 -5.07 -5.49
C SER A 173 8.02 -5.31 -4.00
N PHE A 174 8.96 -4.98 -3.11
CA PHE A 174 8.78 -5.07 -1.66
C PHE A 174 7.66 -4.13 -1.16
N ALA A 175 7.64 -2.88 -1.59
CA ALA A 175 6.58 -1.93 -1.27
C ALA A 175 5.21 -2.43 -1.74
N THR A 176 5.14 -3.02 -2.94
CA THR A 176 3.92 -3.62 -3.48
C THR A 176 3.44 -4.81 -2.65
N ILE A 177 4.34 -5.73 -2.27
CA ILE A 177 4.02 -6.85 -1.38
C ILE A 177 3.45 -6.31 -0.08
N LYS A 178 4.10 -5.31 0.52
CA LYS A 178 3.66 -4.70 1.77
C LYS A 178 2.27 -4.06 1.65
N THR A 179 2.02 -3.30 0.58
CA THR A 179 0.71 -2.68 0.31
C THR A 179 -0.40 -3.73 0.15
N VAL A 180 -0.13 -4.82 -0.56
CA VAL A 180 -1.09 -5.94 -0.71
C VAL A 180 -1.34 -6.63 0.63
N ASP A 181 -0.30 -6.83 1.45
CA ASP A 181 -0.39 -7.41 2.79
C ASP A 181 -1.26 -6.57 3.73
N ASP A 182 -1.11 -5.24 3.69
CA ASP A 182 -1.91 -4.32 4.50
C ASP A 182 -3.41 -4.36 4.16
N HIS A 183 -3.73 -4.72 2.94
CA HIS A 183 -5.12 -4.85 2.47
C HIS A 183 -5.65 -6.29 2.50
N CYS A 184 -4.84 -7.27 2.92
CA CYS A 184 -5.22 -8.68 2.76
C CYS A 184 -6.48 -9.11 3.54
N GLY A 185 -6.86 -8.36 4.59
CA GLY A 185 -8.01 -8.63 5.44
C GLY A 185 -7.87 -9.91 6.30
N LEU A 186 -6.65 -10.46 6.41
CA LEU A 186 -6.34 -11.67 7.16
C LEU A 186 -5.31 -11.39 8.23
N TRP A 187 -5.59 -11.83 9.46
CA TRP A 187 -4.61 -11.82 10.55
C TRP A 187 -3.97 -13.21 10.69
N LEU A 188 -2.88 -13.43 9.96
CA LEU A 188 -2.22 -14.73 9.90
C LEU A 188 -1.15 -14.87 10.99
N PRO A 189 -1.12 -15.98 11.75
CA PRO A 189 -0.06 -16.25 12.71
C PRO A 189 1.29 -16.33 12.01
N GLY A 190 2.30 -15.63 12.57
CA GLY A 190 3.66 -15.66 12.03
C GLY A 190 3.86 -14.85 10.74
N ASN A 191 2.89 -14.06 10.30
CA ASN A 191 3.11 -13.13 9.21
C ASN A 191 4.19 -12.12 9.62
N LEU A 192 5.33 -12.12 8.90
CA LEU A 192 6.48 -11.30 9.22
C LEU A 192 6.17 -9.80 9.13
N PHE A 193 5.31 -9.37 8.21
CA PHE A 193 4.92 -7.97 8.10
C PHE A 193 4.14 -7.51 9.32
N HIS A 194 3.25 -8.35 9.86
CA HIS A 194 2.50 -8.03 11.07
C HIS A 194 3.38 -7.97 12.32
N VAL A 195 4.48 -8.72 12.34
CA VAL A 195 5.46 -8.71 13.44
C VAL A 195 6.39 -7.50 13.34
N LEU A 196 6.92 -7.23 12.15
CA LEU A 196 7.95 -6.20 11.92
C LEU A 196 7.36 -4.79 11.83
N PHE A 197 6.15 -4.65 11.29
CA PHE A 197 5.53 -3.35 11.04
C PHE A 197 4.26 -3.16 11.89
N LYS A 198 4.18 -2.02 12.57
CA LYS A 198 2.93 -1.60 13.25
C LYS A 198 1.86 -1.13 12.26
N ASN A 199 2.27 -0.68 11.08
CA ASN A 199 1.39 -0.55 9.93
C ASN A 199 1.16 -1.96 9.37
N ASN A 200 -0.05 -2.46 9.45
CA ASN A 200 -0.41 -3.82 9.06
C ASN A 200 -1.90 -3.89 8.70
N THR A 201 -2.38 -5.05 8.28
CA THR A 201 -3.76 -5.22 7.82
C THR A 201 -4.82 -4.77 8.83
N ALA A 202 -4.61 -4.96 10.13
CA ALA A 202 -5.58 -4.52 11.16
C ALA A 202 -5.55 -2.99 11.36
N TYR A 203 -4.37 -2.38 11.33
CA TYR A 203 -4.21 -0.94 11.38
C TYR A 203 -4.89 -0.25 10.20
N HIS A 204 -4.70 -0.79 9.00
CA HIS A 204 -5.27 -0.25 7.77
C HIS A 204 -6.77 -0.54 7.66
N ASP A 205 -7.22 -1.70 8.13
CA ASP A 205 -8.65 -2.03 8.25
C ASP A 205 -9.40 -1.00 9.12
N VAL A 206 -8.84 -0.63 10.27
CA VAL A 206 -9.40 0.43 11.13
C VAL A 206 -9.58 1.74 10.36
N HIS A 207 -8.61 2.11 9.50
CA HIS A 207 -8.69 3.31 8.67
C HIS A 207 -9.85 3.26 7.67
N HIS A 208 -10.13 2.08 7.09
CA HIS A 208 -11.25 1.90 6.15
C HIS A 208 -12.64 1.95 6.80
N GLN A 209 -12.72 1.75 8.13
CA GLN A 209 -14.00 1.87 8.83
C GLN A 209 -14.41 3.33 8.97
N LEU A 210 -15.74 3.59 9.01
CA LEU A 210 -16.29 4.96 9.12
C LEU A 210 -15.73 5.73 10.34
N TYR A 211 -15.55 5.05 11.47
CA TYR A 211 -14.98 5.64 12.67
C TYR A 211 -13.48 5.93 12.56
N GLY A 212 -12.77 5.22 11.69
CA GLY A 212 -11.33 5.34 11.48
C GLY A 212 -10.91 6.30 10.37
N SER A 213 -11.84 6.82 9.57
CA SER A 213 -11.57 7.62 8.38
C SER A 213 -10.80 8.94 8.60
N LYS A 214 -10.62 9.36 9.87
CA LYS A 214 -9.84 10.53 10.28
C LYS A 214 -8.52 10.17 10.97
N TYR A 215 -8.15 8.91 10.96
CA TYR A 215 -7.01 8.35 11.68
C TYR A 215 -6.25 7.36 10.81
N ASN A 216 -5.05 6.97 11.26
CA ASN A 216 -4.25 5.90 10.66
C ASN A 216 -3.94 6.15 9.18
N PHE A 217 -3.46 7.35 8.84
CA PHE A 217 -3.16 7.74 7.45
C PHE A 217 -1.83 7.19 6.93
N SER A 218 -0.95 6.72 7.81
CA SER A 218 0.38 6.22 7.42
C SER A 218 0.28 4.96 6.56
N GLN A 219 1.12 4.88 5.54
CA GLN A 219 1.30 3.73 4.65
C GLN A 219 2.63 3.85 3.89
N PRO A 220 3.27 2.76 3.40
CA PRO A 220 2.93 1.38 3.75
C PRO A 220 3.73 0.82 4.94
N PHE A 221 4.80 1.48 5.42
CA PHE A 221 5.75 0.85 6.34
C PHE A 221 5.57 1.26 7.80
N PHE A 222 5.63 2.56 8.11
CA PHE A 222 5.72 3.07 9.48
C PHE A 222 4.45 3.80 9.90
N VAL A 223 4.18 3.83 11.22
CA VAL A 223 3.06 4.59 11.81
C VAL A 223 3.55 5.86 12.52
N MET A 224 4.79 6.28 12.22
CA MET A 224 5.44 7.34 12.98
C MET A 224 4.76 8.69 12.83
N TRP A 225 4.31 9.04 11.61
CA TRP A 225 3.64 10.31 11.35
C TRP A 225 2.29 10.41 12.05
N ASP A 226 1.53 9.31 12.11
CA ASP A 226 0.29 9.29 12.87
C ASP A 226 0.54 9.50 14.37
N ARG A 227 1.61 8.92 14.92
CA ARG A 227 1.98 9.13 16.32
C ARG A 227 2.45 10.54 16.60
N ILE A 228 3.31 11.10 15.72
CA ILE A 228 3.86 12.44 15.88
C ILE A 228 2.75 13.49 15.76
N LEU A 229 1.81 13.30 14.84
CA LEU A 229 0.78 14.29 14.50
C LEU A 229 -0.59 13.99 15.12
N GLY A 230 -0.66 13.02 16.05
CA GLY A 230 -1.85 12.72 16.84
C GLY A 230 -3.01 12.10 16.05
N THR A 231 -2.69 11.43 14.92
CA THR A 231 -3.69 10.76 14.09
C THR A 231 -3.65 9.23 14.19
N TYR A 232 -2.90 8.70 15.17
CA TYR A 232 -2.88 7.27 15.45
C TYR A 232 -4.10 6.88 16.30
N LEU A 233 -4.95 6.00 15.78
CA LEU A 233 -6.07 5.40 16.51
C LEU A 233 -5.64 4.02 17.02
N PRO A 234 -5.40 3.87 18.33
CA PRO A 234 -5.04 2.59 18.91
C PRO A 234 -6.21 1.62 18.84
N TYR A 235 -5.91 0.35 18.62
CA TYR A 235 -6.89 -0.72 18.51
C TYR A 235 -6.42 -1.97 19.25
N SER A 236 -7.38 -2.81 19.65
CA SER A 236 -7.18 -4.19 20.10
C SER A 236 -7.65 -5.15 19.00
N LEU A 237 -7.00 -6.32 18.94
CA LEU A 237 -7.42 -7.39 18.07
C LEU A 237 -8.14 -8.45 18.90
N GLU A 238 -9.43 -8.66 18.65
CA GLU A 238 -10.28 -9.55 19.41
C GLU A 238 -10.77 -10.71 18.53
N ARG A 239 -10.95 -11.90 19.13
CA ARG A 239 -11.59 -13.01 18.43
C ARG A 239 -13.10 -12.80 18.39
N ARG A 240 -13.70 -12.99 17.22
CA ARG A 240 -15.16 -12.95 17.06
C ARG A 240 -15.82 -14.25 17.52
N VAL A 241 -17.03 -14.16 18.03
CA VAL A 241 -17.83 -15.32 18.45
C VAL A 241 -18.09 -16.32 17.32
N GLY A 242 -18.17 -15.86 16.07
CA GLY A 242 -18.38 -16.68 14.88
C GLY A 242 -17.11 -17.11 14.13
N GLY A 243 -15.92 -17.00 14.76
CA GLY A 243 -14.62 -17.23 14.12
C GLY A 243 -14.00 -15.96 13.50
N GLY A 244 -12.70 -16.00 13.29
CA GLY A 244 -11.92 -14.85 12.81
C GLY A 244 -11.63 -13.83 13.89
N PHE A 245 -11.19 -12.65 13.43
CA PHE A 245 -10.77 -11.53 14.28
C PHE A 245 -11.58 -10.28 13.97
N GLU A 246 -11.45 -9.28 14.85
CA GLU A 246 -11.98 -7.94 14.66
C GLU A 246 -10.99 -6.94 15.27
N ALA A 247 -10.67 -5.89 14.53
CA ALA A 247 -9.89 -4.77 15.04
C ALA A 247 -10.85 -3.72 15.63
N ARG A 248 -10.77 -3.49 16.94
CA ARG A 248 -11.62 -2.52 17.68
C ARG A 248 -10.79 -1.39 18.24
N PRO A 249 -11.21 -0.12 18.07
CA PRO A 249 -10.57 1.00 18.74
C PRO A 249 -10.60 0.80 20.27
N THR A 250 -9.48 1.08 20.93
CA THR A 250 -9.42 1.02 22.40
C THR A 250 -10.07 2.25 23.01
N LYS A 251 -10.74 2.08 24.18
CA LYS A 251 -11.48 3.16 24.87
C LYS A 251 -10.62 4.29 25.40
N ASP A 252 -9.30 4.14 25.44
CA ASP A 252 -8.37 5.14 25.98
C ASP A 252 -8.07 6.31 25.04
N HIS A 253 -8.69 6.33 23.86
CA HIS A 253 -8.57 7.45 22.94
C HIS A 253 -9.51 8.57 23.41
N LYS A 254 -9.01 9.47 24.27
CA LYS A 254 -9.66 10.76 24.49
C LYS A 254 -9.61 11.52 23.18
N SER A 255 -10.77 11.78 22.60
CA SER A 255 -10.94 12.74 21.50
C SER A 255 -10.37 14.08 21.94
N PHE A 256 -9.24 14.49 21.36
CA PHE A 256 -8.77 15.86 21.43
C PHE A 256 -9.48 16.71 20.39
#